data_2ab63724913d4fa9a7c1313f656add02
#
_entry.id   2ab63724913d4fa9a7c1313f656add02
#
_cell.length_a   1.000
_cell.length_b   1.000
_cell.length_c   1.000
_cell.angle_alpha   90.00
_cell.angle_beta   90.00
_cell.angle_gamma   90.00
#
_symmetry.space_group_name_H-M   'P 1'
#
loop_
_entity.id
_entity.type
_entity.pdbx_description
1 polymer ?
#
loop_
_entity_poly.entity_id
_entity_poly.type
_entity_poly.pdbx_seq_one_letter_code
_entity_poly.pdbx_strand_id
1 'polypeptide(L)'
;MAAKDIKFSTDAREHMLRGVEILTNAVKVTLGPKGRNVIIDKSYGAPRITKDGVTVAKEIELTDKFENMGAQMVREVASKTNDLAGDGTTTATVLAASIMREGLKLVAAGVSPMDLKRGIDIAVTAVVKDIAKRAKKVQSSEEIAQVGTVASNGDKSIGDLIAKAMKKVGKEGVITVEEAKTADTELDVVEGMQFDRGYLSPYFVTNAEKMIVELEDPYILVHEKKLSSLQGMLPILEAVVQSGKPLLIIAEDIDGEALATLVVNKLRGGLKVAAVKAPGFGDRRKAMLEDIATLSGGQLVAEDLGIKLENVTLDMLGRAKRVRIEKENTTVIDGAGKKPAIEARIAQIKAQVEDTTSDYDKEKLQERLAKLAGGVAVIRVGGSTEVEVKEKKDRVDDAMHATRAAVEEGIVPGGGVALLRAKAAIGKLTDDNADVQSGINIVLRALEAPVRQIVENAGAEGSIVVGKILENKSQTFGFDAQTDQYVDLLAAGIVDPAKVVRVALQDAASVAGLMITTEAMITDRPKKDSGASAGMGGGMGGMDY
;
A
#
# COMPACT_ATOMS: atom_id res chain seq x y z
N MET A 1 10.20 -33.37 11.32
CA MET A 1 9.53 -32.12 11.73
C MET A 1 10.25 -31.58 12.95
N ALA A 2 10.46 -30.26 13.06
CA ALA A 2 11.00 -29.66 14.27
C ALA A 2 9.97 -29.76 15.41
N ALA A 3 10.46 -29.95 16.66
CA ALA A 3 9.58 -29.92 17.83
C ALA A 3 8.91 -28.55 17.94
N LYS A 4 7.66 -28.53 18.44
CA LYS A 4 6.87 -27.31 18.61
C LYS A 4 6.79 -26.92 20.08
N ASP A 5 6.83 -25.65 20.36
CA ASP A 5 6.40 -25.06 21.62
C ASP A 5 4.98 -24.53 21.46
N ILE A 6 4.13 -24.82 22.45
CA ILE A 6 2.71 -24.47 22.41
C ILE A 6 2.36 -23.75 23.70
N LYS A 7 1.64 -22.62 23.58
CA LYS A 7 1.04 -21.89 24.67
C LYS A 7 -0.47 -21.85 24.51
N PHE A 8 -1.19 -21.82 25.62
CA PHE A 8 -2.65 -21.89 25.66
C PHE A 8 -3.22 -20.79 26.54
N SER A 9 -4.49 -20.48 26.32
CA SER A 9 -5.32 -19.66 27.20
C SER A 9 -4.67 -18.32 27.58
N THR A 10 -4.60 -18.00 28.85
CA THR A 10 -4.07 -16.73 29.37
C THR A 10 -2.62 -16.50 29.00
N ASP A 11 -1.76 -17.53 29.11
CA ASP A 11 -0.33 -17.41 28.77
C ASP A 11 -0.12 -17.03 27.29
N ALA A 12 -0.88 -17.65 26.37
CA ALA A 12 -0.85 -17.31 24.96
C ALA A 12 -1.29 -15.86 24.71
N ARG A 13 -2.39 -15.45 25.34
CA ARG A 13 -2.97 -14.11 25.17
C ARG A 13 -2.07 -12.99 25.73
N GLU A 14 -1.41 -13.23 26.89
CA GLU A 14 -0.49 -12.25 27.48
C GLU A 14 0.73 -12.00 26.59
N HIS A 15 1.35 -13.06 26.03
CA HIS A 15 2.48 -12.91 25.12
C HIS A 15 2.05 -12.19 23.84
N MET A 16 0.90 -12.58 23.28
CA MET A 16 0.36 -11.95 22.08
C MET A 16 0.09 -10.46 22.30
N LEU A 17 -0.56 -10.09 23.41
CA LEU A 17 -0.83 -8.69 23.74
C LEU A 17 0.45 -7.89 23.94
N ARG A 18 1.46 -8.46 24.62
CA ARG A 18 2.75 -7.80 24.83
C ARG A 18 3.44 -7.48 23.50
N GLY A 19 3.43 -8.42 22.54
CA GLY A 19 3.96 -8.19 21.19
C GLY A 19 3.21 -7.06 20.46
N VAL A 20 1.88 -7.04 20.55
CA VAL A 20 1.03 -5.96 20.01
C VAL A 20 1.40 -4.61 20.62
N GLU A 21 1.57 -4.54 21.92
CA GLU A 21 1.89 -3.30 22.64
C GLU A 21 3.28 -2.77 22.30
N ILE A 22 4.29 -3.64 22.21
CA ILE A 22 5.65 -3.24 21.82
C ILE A 22 5.63 -2.60 20.43
N LEU A 23 5.03 -3.26 19.43
CA LEU A 23 4.95 -2.72 18.07
C LEU A 23 4.13 -1.42 18.06
N THR A 24 2.96 -1.41 18.69
CA THR A 24 2.08 -0.24 18.70
C THR A 24 2.75 0.97 19.36
N ASN A 25 3.50 0.78 20.45
CA ASN A 25 4.21 1.85 21.13
C ASN A 25 5.30 2.48 20.26
N ALA A 26 5.96 1.69 19.40
CA ALA A 26 6.93 2.21 18.44
C ALA A 26 6.27 2.98 17.29
N VAL A 27 5.10 2.51 16.82
CA VAL A 27 4.40 3.11 15.67
C VAL A 27 3.59 4.35 16.07
N LYS A 28 2.85 4.32 17.19
CA LYS A 28 1.90 5.39 17.59
C LYS A 28 2.53 6.76 17.80
N VAL A 29 3.84 6.81 18.09
CA VAL A 29 4.57 8.09 18.31
C VAL A 29 4.64 8.94 17.06
N THR A 30 4.41 8.35 15.88
CA THR A 30 4.43 9.04 14.59
C THR A 30 3.11 9.73 14.25
N LEU A 31 2.01 9.45 15.00
CA LEU A 31 0.66 9.86 14.66
C LEU A 31 0.43 11.35 14.88
N GLY A 32 -0.17 12.00 13.88
CA GLY A 32 -0.63 13.38 13.95
C GLY A 32 0.45 14.44 13.65
N PRO A 33 0.07 15.73 13.66
CA PRO A 33 0.95 16.82 13.22
C PRO A 33 2.18 17.01 14.13
N LYS A 34 2.06 16.72 15.44
CA LYS A 34 3.18 16.72 16.40
C LYS A 34 3.78 15.32 16.60
N GLY A 35 3.46 14.35 15.73
CA GLY A 35 4.11 13.04 15.69
C GLY A 35 5.63 13.16 15.44
N ARG A 36 6.39 12.21 15.99
CA ARG A 36 7.86 12.23 15.96
C ARG A 36 8.42 11.18 15.03
N ASN A 37 9.63 11.41 14.57
CA ASN A 37 10.37 10.45 13.77
C ASN A 37 10.81 9.25 14.61
N VAL A 38 10.90 8.10 13.97
CA VAL A 38 11.54 6.89 14.46
C VAL A 38 12.84 6.69 13.69
N ILE A 39 13.91 6.32 14.40
CA ILE A 39 15.20 5.99 13.79
C ILE A 39 15.30 4.47 13.74
N ILE A 40 15.60 3.94 12.58
CA ILE A 40 15.72 2.51 12.30
C ILE A 40 17.17 2.22 11.91
N ASP A 41 17.79 1.27 12.60
CA ASP A 41 19.12 0.78 12.25
C ASP A 41 19.08 0.00 10.93
N LYS A 42 20.14 0.08 10.16
CA LYS A 42 20.30 -0.65 8.90
C LYS A 42 21.61 -1.44 8.92
N SER A 43 21.56 -2.67 8.46
CA SER A 43 22.75 -3.53 8.37
C SER A 43 23.87 -2.92 7.51
N TYR A 44 23.50 -2.04 6.56
CA TYR A 44 24.42 -1.31 5.69
C TYR A 44 23.90 0.10 5.43
N GLY A 45 24.79 1.11 5.44
CA GLY A 45 24.47 2.50 5.19
C GLY A 45 24.09 3.28 6.45
N ALA A 46 23.52 4.48 6.27
CA ALA A 46 23.05 5.31 7.37
C ALA A 46 21.71 4.80 7.94
N PRO A 47 21.45 5.00 9.24
CA PRO A 47 20.15 4.75 9.82
C PRO A 47 19.03 5.46 9.06
N ARG A 48 17.89 4.82 8.91
CA ARG A 48 16.70 5.42 8.28
C ARG A 48 15.91 6.22 9.32
N ILE A 49 15.52 7.43 8.95
CA ILE A 49 14.61 8.26 9.74
C ILE A 49 13.28 8.31 9.01
N THR A 50 12.19 8.00 9.71
CA THR A 50 10.84 7.98 9.09
C THR A 50 9.75 8.29 10.10
N LYS A 51 8.61 8.80 9.60
CA LYS A 51 7.32 8.90 10.31
C LYS A 51 6.29 7.89 9.77
N ASP A 52 6.61 7.18 8.70
CA ASP A 52 5.68 6.21 8.11
C ASP A 52 5.50 5.00 9.03
N GLY A 53 4.24 4.79 9.45
CA GLY A 53 3.88 3.74 10.39
C GLY A 53 4.10 2.34 9.86
N VAL A 54 3.88 2.07 8.57
CA VAL A 54 4.09 0.74 7.98
C VAL A 54 5.57 0.42 7.89
N THR A 55 6.41 1.38 7.57
CA THR A 55 7.87 1.21 7.56
C THR A 55 8.38 0.86 8.95
N VAL A 56 7.93 1.58 9.99
CA VAL A 56 8.29 1.26 11.37
C VAL A 56 7.80 -0.14 11.77
N ALA A 57 6.56 -0.48 11.45
CA ALA A 57 5.99 -1.79 11.79
C ALA A 57 6.71 -2.97 11.13
N LYS A 58 7.19 -2.80 9.90
CA LYS A 58 7.92 -3.85 9.15
C LYS A 58 9.29 -4.18 9.74
N GLU A 59 9.94 -3.23 10.40
CA GLU A 59 11.29 -3.43 10.96
C GLU A 59 11.27 -4.04 12.37
N ILE A 60 10.09 -4.17 12.99
CA ILE A 60 9.98 -4.70 14.35
C ILE A 60 9.93 -6.22 14.30
N GLU A 61 10.96 -6.86 14.85
CA GLU A 61 11.07 -8.28 15.06
C GLU A 61 11.51 -8.54 16.52
N LEU A 62 10.76 -9.40 17.23
CA LEU A 62 10.97 -9.66 18.64
C LEU A 62 11.66 -11.02 18.84
N THR A 63 12.53 -11.10 19.84
CA THR A 63 13.28 -12.33 20.17
C THR A 63 12.38 -13.44 20.71
N ASP A 64 11.36 -13.08 21.52
CA ASP A 64 10.34 -14.04 21.95
C ASP A 64 9.40 -14.33 20.79
N LYS A 65 9.33 -15.58 20.36
CA LYS A 65 8.55 -15.99 19.19
C LYS A 65 7.05 -15.83 19.37
N PHE A 66 6.53 -15.95 20.60
CA PHE A 66 5.11 -15.77 20.89
C PHE A 66 4.74 -14.29 20.88
N GLU A 67 5.57 -13.44 21.49
CA GLU A 67 5.40 -11.99 21.40
C GLU A 67 5.53 -11.52 19.93
N ASN A 68 6.50 -12.09 19.20
CA ASN A 68 6.70 -11.76 17.80
C ASN A 68 5.47 -12.10 16.93
N MET A 69 4.77 -13.22 17.19
CA MET A 69 3.51 -13.50 16.48
C MET A 69 2.46 -12.41 16.71
N GLY A 70 2.33 -11.89 17.93
CA GLY A 70 1.44 -10.75 18.24
C GLY A 70 1.84 -9.49 17.46
N ALA A 71 3.13 -9.15 17.44
CA ALA A 71 3.66 -8.04 16.66
C ALA A 71 3.41 -8.23 15.15
N GLN A 72 3.65 -9.43 14.61
CA GLN A 72 3.43 -9.73 13.20
C GLN A 72 1.96 -9.59 12.78
N MET A 73 1.00 -9.96 13.64
CA MET A 73 -0.43 -9.77 13.34
C MET A 73 -0.79 -8.29 13.17
N VAL A 74 -0.27 -7.41 14.03
CA VAL A 74 -0.49 -5.95 13.89
C VAL A 74 0.31 -5.37 12.71
N ARG A 75 1.50 -5.89 12.43
CA ARG A 75 2.23 -5.55 11.20
C ARG A 75 1.40 -5.87 9.94
N GLU A 76 0.67 -6.97 9.95
CA GLU A 76 -0.23 -7.33 8.84
C GLU A 76 -1.37 -6.30 8.71
N VAL A 77 -1.93 -5.81 9.82
CA VAL A 77 -2.91 -4.70 9.78
C VAL A 77 -2.34 -3.48 9.07
N ALA A 78 -1.16 -3.01 9.48
CA ALA A 78 -0.51 -1.85 8.88
C ALA A 78 -0.22 -2.07 7.38
N SER A 79 0.30 -3.24 7.02
CA SER A 79 0.61 -3.59 5.63
C SER A 79 -0.65 -3.65 4.76
N LYS A 80 -1.72 -4.28 5.25
CA LYS A 80 -2.99 -4.40 4.53
C LYS A 80 -3.65 -3.04 4.31
N THR A 81 -3.65 -2.19 5.34
CA THR A 81 -4.17 -0.81 5.24
C THR A 81 -3.38 0.00 4.21
N ASN A 82 -2.05 -0.16 4.20
CA ASN A 82 -1.20 0.46 3.18
C ASN A 82 -1.54 -0.02 1.77
N ASP A 83 -1.69 -1.32 1.56
CA ASP A 83 -2.03 -1.92 0.26
C ASP A 83 -3.37 -1.41 -0.30
N LEU A 84 -4.37 -1.18 0.58
CA LEU A 84 -5.73 -0.81 0.19
C LEU A 84 -5.96 0.71 0.08
N ALA A 85 -5.34 1.48 0.96
CA ALA A 85 -5.60 2.92 1.09
C ALA A 85 -4.34 3.79 0.94
N GLY A 86 -3.14 3.21 1.04
CA GLY A 86 -1.86 3.88 0.90
C GLY A 86 -1.49 4.83 2.06
N ASP A 87 -2.38 4.95 3.05
CA ASP A 87 -2.22 5.78 4.25
C ASP A 87 -3.06 5.21 5.40
N GLY A 88 -2.97 5.81 6.61
CA GLY A 88 -3.76 5.41 7.78
C GLY A 88 -3.19 4.21 8.55
N THR A 89 -1.98 3.78 8.26
CA THR A 89 -1.32 2.61 8.85
C THR A 89 -1.14 2.74 10.36
N THR A 90 -0.76 3.91 10.84
CA THR A 90 -0.62 4.21 12.26
C THR A 90 -1.98 4.22 12.97
N THR A 91 -3.01 4.81 12.35
CA THR A 91 -4.39 4.81 12.87
C THR A 91 -4.92 3.38 13.01
N ALA A 92 -4.71 2.54 11.99
CA ALA A 92 -5.11 1.13 12.01
C ALA A 92 -4.41 0.35 13.13
N THR A 93 -3.10 0.57 13.32
CA THR A 93 -2.31 -0.04 14.39
C THR A 93 -2.86 0.35 15.78
N VAL A 94 -3.15 1.63 16.02
CA VAL A 94 -3.71 2.14 17.28
C VAL A 94 -5.10 1.56 17.55
N LEU A 95 -5.96 1.48 16.53
CA LEU A 95 -7.28 0.87 16.62
C LEU A 95 -7.20 -0.62 16.95
N ALA A 96 -6.35 -1.38 16.24
CA ALA A 96 -6.17 -2.82 16.49
C ALA A 96 -5.72 -3.10 17.92
N ALA A 97 -4.72 -2.37 18.42
CA ALA A 97 -4.25 -2.50 19.78
C ALA A 97 -5.33 -2.13 20.83
N SER A 98 -6.13 -1.09 20.55
CA SER A 98 -7.22 -0.70 21.43
C SER A 98 -8.33 -1.75 21.50
N ILE A 99 -8.78 -2.25 20.35
CA ILE A 99 -9.79 -3.33 20.26
C ILE A 99 -9.29 -4.58 20.98
N MET A 100 -8.05 -4.99 20.73
CA MET A 100 -7.46 -6.16 21.34
C MET A 100 -7.34 -6.04 22.85
N ARG A 101 -6.82 -4.92 23.35
CA ARG A 101 -6.68 -4.68 24.80
C ARG A 101 -8.02 -4.73 25.53
N GLU A 102 -9.06 -4.09 25.00
CA GLU A 102 -10.40 -4.13 25.59
C GLU A 102 -11.04 -5.51 25.46
N GLY A 103 -10.87 -6.19 24.31
CA GLY A 103 -11.40 -7.53 24.10
C GLY A 103 -10.79 -8.57 25.03
N LEU A 104 -9.46 -8.61 25.19
CA LEU A 104 -8.79 -9.58 26.06
C LEU A 104 -9.12 -9.38 27.53
N LYS A 105 -9.40 -8.14 27.99
CA LYS A 105 -9.90 -7.91 29.36
C LYS A 105 -11.23 -8.62 29.60
N LEU A 106 -12.14 -8.56 28.63
CA LEU A 106 -13.45 -9.21 28.72
C LEU A 106 -13.36 -10.72 28.61
N VAL A 107 -12.49 -11.25 27.74
CA VAL A 107 -12.22 -12.70 27.65
C VAL A 107 -11.65 -13.23 28.96
N ALA A 108 -10.73 -12.49 29.61
CA ALA A 108 -10.22 -12.84 30.93
C ALA A 108 -11.31 -12.82 32.01
N ALA A 109 -12.34 -11.99 31.84
CA ALA A 109 -13.53 -11.95 32.71
C ALA A 109 -14.57 -13.04 32.39
N GLY A 110 -14.32 -13.92 31.43
CA GLY A 110 -15.18 -15.04 31.08
C GLY A 110 -16.25 -14.77 30.01
N VAL A 111 -16.16 -13.63 29.31
CA VAL A 111 -17.06 -13.30 28.19
C VAL A 111 -16.70 -14.14 26.97
N SER A 112 -17.69 -14.60 26.21
CA SER A 112 -17.50 -15.44 25.01
C SER A 112 -16.71 -14.69 23.92
N PRO A 113 -15.50 -15.16 23.54
CA PRO A 113 -14.70 -14.49 22.51
C PRO A 113 -15.41 -14.45 21.14
N MET A 114 -16.18 -15.46 20.81
CA MET A 114 -16.90 -15.55 19.53
C MET A 114 -18.04 -14.53 19.47
N ASP A 115 -18.73 -14.30 20.58
CA ASP A 115 -19.82 -13.33 20.65
C ASP A 115 -19.27 -11.91 20.71
N LEU A 116 -18.13 -11.68 21.40
CA LEU A 116 -17.40 -10.42 21.31
C LEU A 116 -17.07 -10.08 19.85
N LYS A 117 -16.53 -11.05 19.09
CA LYS A 117 -16.22 -10.83 17.68
C LYS A 117 -17.46 -10.48 16.87
N ARG A 118 -18.60 -11.14 17.07
CA ARG A 118 -19.87 -10.79 16.40
C ARG A 118 -20.29 -9.36 16.69
N GLY A 119 -20.18 -8.91 17.95
CA GLY A 119 -20.48 -7.54 18.35
C GLY A 119 -19.55 -6.52 17.70
N ILE A 120 -18.26 -6.83 17.61
CA ILE A 120 -17.27 -6.00 16.90
C ILE A 120 -17.66 -5.87 15.41
N ASP A 121 -17.98 -6.96 14.72
CA ASP A 121 -18.35 -6.97 13.31
C ASP A 121 -19.61 -6.13 13.04
N ILE A 122 -20.63 -6.23 13.90
CA ILE A 122 -21.87 -5.42 13.85
C ILE A 122 -21.55 -3.93 13.98
N ALA A 123 -20.76 -3.56 14.99
CA ALA A 123 -20.40 -2.16 15.26
C ALA A 123 -19.58 -1.56 14.11
N VAL A 124 -18.57 -2.27 13.61
CA VAL A 124 -17.73 -1.83 12.49
C VAL A 124 -18.57 -1.61 11.23
N THR A 125 -19.49 -2.53 10.94
CA THR A 125 -20.41 -2.38 9.79
C THR A 125 -21.23 -1.09 9.88
N ALA A 126 -21.73 -0.76 11.07
CA ALA A 126 -22.51 0.46 11.30
C ALA A 126 -21.66 1.73 11.17
N VAL A 127 -20.42 1.72 11.73
CA VAL A 127 -19.47 2.84 11.62
C VAL A 127 -19.09 3.10 10.17
N VAL A 128 -18.78 2.05 9.40
CA VAL A 128 -18.42 2.16 7.98
C VAL A 128 -19.55 2.79 7.17
N LYS A 129 -20.81 2.39 7.40
CA LYS A 129 -21.97 3.00 6.76
C LYS A 129 -22.14 4.47 7.15
N ASP A 130 -21.87 4.83 8.39
CA ASP A 130 -21.96 6.21 8.85
C ASP A 130 -20.86 7.10 8.25
N ILE A 131 -19.60 6.61 8.17
CA ILE A 131 -18.49 7.31 7.50
C ILE A 131 -18.84 7.57 6.04
N ALA A 132 -19.29 6.54 5.31
CA ALA A 132 -19.66 6.67 3.89
C ALA A 132 -20.80 7.69 3.68
N LYS A 133 -21.78 7.72 4.58
CA LYS A 133 -22.90 8.69 4.52
C LYS A 133 -22.44 10.14 4.75
N ARG A 134 -21.44 10.35 5.62
CA ARG A 134 -20.92 11.68 5.98
C ARG A 134 -19.79 12.16 5.06
N ALA A 135 -19.24 11.28 4.24
CA ALA A 135 -18.18 11.63 3.30
C ALA A 135 -18.65 12.70 2.30
N LYS A 136 -17.88 13.78 2.19
CA LYS A 136 -18.07 14.86 1.23
C LYS A 136 -17.20 14.61 0.00
N LYS A 137 -17.77 14.59 -1.18
CA LYS A 137 -17.01 14.42 -2.44
C LYS A 137 -16.05 15.59 -2.63
N VAL A 138 -14.83 15.30 -3.01
CA VAL A 138 -13.81 16.29 -3.39
C VAL A 138 -14.17 16.89 -4.74
N GLN A 139 -14.28 18.21 -4.79
CA GLN A 139 -14.73 18.95 -5.98
C GLN A 139 -13.69 19.95 -6.50
N SER A 140 -12.84 20.49 -5.65
CA SER A 140 -11.88 21.55 -6.00
C SER A 140 -10.43 21.11 -5.86
N SER A 141 -9.53 21.79 -6.59
CA SER A 141 -8.08 21.60 -6.43
C SER A 141 -7.57 22.04 -5.06
N GLU A 142 -8.28 22.95 -4.39
CA GLU A 142 -7.96 23.40 -3.03
C GLU A 142 -8.22 22.29 -2.01
N GLU A 143 -9.35 21.58 -2.12
CA GLU A 143 -9.63 20.41 -1.28
C GLU A 143 -8.59 19.30 -1.49
N ILE A 144 -8.15 19.09 -2.73
CA ILE A 144 -7.05 18.17 -3.06
C ILE A 144 -5.76 18.59 -2.38
N ALA A 145 -5.39 19.90 -2.46
CA ALA A 145 -4.20 20.42 -1.81
C ALA A 145 -4.27 20.29 -0.28
N GLN A 146 -5.45 20.48 0.33
CA GLN A 146 -5.67 20.30 1.75
C GLN A 146 -5.40 18.86 2.19
N VAL A 147 -5.97 17.87 1.48
CA VAL A 147 -5.72 16.45 1.76
C VAL A 147 -4.21 16.15 1.68
N GLY A 148 -3.57 16.54 0.59
CA GLY A 148 -2.13 16.35 0.39
C GLY A 148 -1.29 17.02 1.48
N THR A 149 -1.69 18.21 1.94
CA THR A 149 -1.03 18.94 3.04
C THR A 149 -1.14 18.17 4.36
N VAL A 150 -2.33 17.68 4.70
CA VAL A 150 -2.54 16.91 5.94
C VAL A 150 -1.74 15.61 5.91
N ALA A 151 -1.82 14.86 4.82
CA ALA A 151 -1.11 13.58 4.68
C ALA A 151 0.42 13.75 4.64
N SER A 152 0.93 14.91 4.18
CA SER A 152 2.36 15.24 4.23
C SER A 152 2.81 15.91 5.54
N ASN A 153 2.08 15.72 6.63
CA ASN A 153 2.37 16.32 7.95
C ASN A 153 2.39 17.87 7.96
N GLY A 154 1.48 18.50 7.23
CA GLY A 154 1.32 19.96 7.19
C GLY A 154 2.18 20.67 6.14
N ASP A 155 2.85 19.94 5.25
CA ASP A 155 3.67 20.53 4.19
C ASP A 155 2.80 21.00 3.01
N LYS A 156 2.44 22.28 3.02
CA LYS A 156 1.62 22.89 1.98
C LYS A 156 2.26 22.81 0.59
N SER A 157 3.58 22.82 0.50
CA SER A 157 4.27 22.75 -0.79
C SER A 157 4.03 21.41 -1.49
N ILE A 158 3.97 20.33 -0.73
CA ILE A 158 3.64 18.98 -1.22
C ILE A 158 2.17 18.92 -1.64
N GLY A 159 1.24 19.43 -0.81
CA GLY A 159 -0.18 19.49 -1.15
C GLY A 159 -0.45 20.23 -2.45
N ASP A 160 0.12 21.42 -2.62
CA ASP A 160 0.00 22.23 -3.84
C ASP A 160 0.62 21.52 -5.07
N LEU A 161 1.72 20.81 -4.88
CA LEU A 161 2.39 20.05 -5.94
C LEU A 161 1.51 18.91 -6.45
N ILE A 162 0.90 18.15 -5.55
CA ILE A 162 -0.02 17.04 -5.88
C ILE A 162 -1.27 17.57 -6.57
N ALA A 163 -1.86 18.67 -6.08
CA ALA A 163 -3.01 19.29 -6.71
C ALA A 163 -2.70 19.77 -8.14
N LYS A 164 -1.50 20.33 -8.36
CA LYS A 164 -1.02 20.68 -9.72
C LYS A 164 -0.84 19.45 -10.61
N ALA A 165 -0.27 18.38 -10.06
CA ALA A 165 -0.10 17.12 -10.78
C ALA A 165 -1.47 16.55 -11.20
N MET A 166 -2.41 16.41 -10.26
CA MET A 166 -3.78 15.93 -10.52
C MET A 166 -4.52 16.79 -11.55
N LYS A 167 -4.33 18.12 -11.51
CA LYS A 167 -4.94 19.03 -12.50
C LYS A 167 -4.39 18.78 -13.91
N LYS A 168 -3.10 18.44 -14.04
CA LYS A 168 -2.47 18.19 -15.34
C LYS A 168 -2.88 16.86 -15.96
N VAL A 169 -2.91 15.78 -15.17
CA VAL A 169 -3.21 14.44 -15.67
C VAL A 169 -4.68 14.03 -15.54
N GLY A 170 -5.48 14.81 -14.81
CA GLY A 170 -6.89 14.50 -14.55
C GLY A 170 -7.09 13.48 -13.43
N LYS A 171 -8.37 13.15 -13.16
CA LYS A 171 -8.75 12.26 -12.04
C LYS A 171 -8.29 10.81 -12.25
N GLU A 172 -8.27 10.36 -13.49
CA GLU A 172 -7.82 9.02 -13.89
C GLU A 172 -6.32 8.95 -14.22
N GLY A 173 -5.65 10.11 -14.20
CA GLY A 173 -4.24 10.23 -14.51
C GLY A 173 -3.36 9.63 -13.41
N VAL A 174 -2.17 9.23 -13.80
CA VAL A 174 -1.20 8.59 -12.92
C VAL A 174 -0.18 9.61 -12.43
N ILE A 175 0.13 9.55 -11.14
CA ILE A 175 1.23 10.30 -10.54
C ILE A 175 2.25 9.30 -10.02
N THR A 176 3.51 9.50 -10.33
CA THR A 176 4.63 8.72 -9.79
C THR A 176 5.62 9.62 -9.08
N VAL A 177 6.28 9.08 -8.07
CA VAL A 177 7.26 9.83 -7.26
C VAL A 177 8.63 9.20 -7.42
N GLU A 178 9.60 10.00 -7.84
CA GLU A 178 10.98 9.59 -8.08
C GLU A 178 11.96 10.45 -7.29
N GLU A 179 13.19 9.97 -7.12
CA GLU A 179 14.26 10.74 -6.54
C GLU A 179 14.90 11.63 -7.63
N ALA A 180 15.03 12.92 -7.34
CA ALA A 180 15.79 13.84 -8.20
C ALA A 180 17.29 13.68 -7.97
N LYS A 181 18.06 14.06 -8.98
CA LYS A 181 19.52 14.22 -8.84
C LYS A 181 19.90 15.64 -8.40
N THR A 182 18.91 16.53 -8.30
CA THR A 182 19.03 17.95 -7.96
C THR A 182 18.45 18.22 -6.58
N ALA A 183 18.76 19.37 -5.99
CA ALA A 183 18.18 19.78 -4.70
C ALA A 183 16.69 20.18 -4.83
N ASP A 184 16.25 20.59 -6.02
CA ASP A 184 14.91 21.09 -6.25
C ASP A 184 13.93 19.94 -6.57
N THR A 185 12.68 20.11 -6.12
CA THR A 185 11.58 19.19 -6.45
C THR A 185 10.87 19.70 -7.70
N GLU A 186 10.73 18.83 -8.70
CA GLU A 186 10.19 19.16 -10.02
C GLU A 186 8.95 18.31 -10.34
N LEU A 187 8.05 18.86 -11.17
CA LEU A 187 6.88 18.17 -11.71
C LEU A 187 6.89 18.19 -13.23
N ASP A 188 7.10 17.02 -13.81
CA ASP A 188 7.00 16.80 -15.24
C ASP A 188 5.76 15.97 -15.60
N VAL A 189 5.25 16.16 -16.82
CA VAL A 189 4.23 15.28 -17.40
C VAL A 189 4.80 14.66 -18.65
N VAL A 190 4.79 13.35 -18.67
CA VAL A 190 5.37 12.54 -19.75
C VAL A 190 4.30 11.61 -20.35
N GLU A 191 4.55 11.13 -21.57
CA GLU A 191 3.73 10.09 -22.18
C GLU A 191 3.83 8.81 -21.36
N GLY A 192 2.68 8.24 -20.99
CA GLY A 192 2.67 7.04 -20.16
C GLY A 192 1.26 6.60 -19.83
N MET A 193 1.14 5.41 -19.25
CA MET A 193 -0.14 4.88 -18.77
C MET A 193 0.05 3.86 -17.65
N GLN A 194 -0.99 3.69 -16.84
CA GLN A 194 -1.09 2.62 -15.86
C GLN A 194 -2.23 1.67 -16.22
N PHE A 195 -2.03 0.39 -15.97
CA PHE A 195 -3.07 -0.63 -16.08
C PHE A 195 -3.07 -1.58 -14.88
N ASP A 196 -4.25 -2.15 -14.59
CA ASP A 196 -4.53 -2.94 -13.40
C ASP A 196 -4.06 -4.39 -13.58
N ARG A 197 -2.76 -4.61 -13.56
CA ARG A 197 -2.10 -5.93 -13.51
C ARG A 197 -0.71 -5.74 -12.93
N GLY A 198 -0.41 -6.48 -11.88
CA GLY A 198 0.91 -6.49 -11.25
C GLY A 198 1.79 -7.65 -11.73
N TYR A 199 2.92 -7.81 -11.06
CA TYR A 199 3.87 -8.87 -11.38
C TYR A 199 3.30 -10.26 -11.10
N LEU A 200 3.60 -11.22 -12.01
CA LEU A 200 3.14 -12.61 -11.91
C LEU A 200 3.85 -13.41 -10.81
N SER A 201 5.00 -12.94 -10.35
CA SER A 201 5.75 -13.61 -9.28
C SER A 201 6.49 -12.58 -8.42
N PRO A 202 6.45 -12.73 -7.08
CA PRO A 202 7.24 -11.90 -6.16
C PRO A 202 8.75 -12.00 -6.42
N TYR A 203 9.20 -13.06 -7.05
CA TYR A 203 10.62 -13.22 -7.43
C TYR A 203 11.09 -12.24 -8.50
N PHE A 204 10.20 -11.53 -9.19
CA PHE A 204 10.56 -10.44 -10.09
C PHE A 204 10.89 -9.14 -9.37
N VAL A 205 10.53 -8.98 -8.10
CA VAL A 205 10.78 -7.79 -7.29
C VAL A 205 12.25 -7.38 -7.34
N THR A 206 12.50 -6.09 -7.57
CA THR A 206 13.82 -5.46 -7.57
C THR A 206 14.07 -4.63 -6.33
N ASN A 207 12.99 -4.09 -5.72
CA ASN A 207 13.02 -3.34 -4.47
C ASN A 207 12.17 -4.10 -3.43
N ALA A 208 12.83 -4.84 -2.55
CA ALA A 208 12.17 -5.68 -1.56
C ALA A 208 11.47 -4.86 -0.45
N GLU A 209 11.95 -3.65 -0.13
CA GLU A 209 11.33 -2.80 0.89
C GLU A 209 9.93 -2.34 0.46
N LYS A 210 9.78 -1.94 -0.80
CA LYS A 210 8.51 -1.49 -1.38
C LYS A 210 7.73 -2.60 -2.09
N MET A 211 8.28 -3.80 -2.22
CA MET A 211 7.70 -4.92 -2.98
C MET A 211 7.33 -4.53 -4.41
N ILE A 212 8.21 -3.81 -5.10
CA ILE A 212 8.01 -3.34 -6.47
C ILE A 212 9.11 -3.83 -7.41
N VAL A 213 8.78 -3.88 -8.70
CA VAL A 213 9.73 -4.06 -9.79
C VAL A 213 9.95 -2.71 -10.46
N GLU A 214 11.20 -2.27 -10.55
CA GLU A 214 11.59 -1.09 -11.34
C GLU A 214 12.55 -1.54 -12.44
N LEU A 215 12.17 -1.25 -13.70
CA LEU A 215 12.96 -1.53 -14.88
C LEU A 215 13.32 -0.20 -15.56
N GLU A 216 14.60 0.09 -15.70
CA GLU A 216 15.11 1.29 -16.37
C GLU A 216 15.48 0.98 -17.82
N ASP A 217 14.99 1.80 -18.75
CA ASP A 217 15.17 1.67 -20.21
C ASP A 217 14.87 0.25 -20.74
N PRO A 218 13.71 -0.37 -20.32
CA PRO A 218 13.39 -1.73 -20.69
C PRO A 218 12.93 -1.86 -22.15
N TYR A 219 13.12 -3.05 -22.70
CA TYR A 219 12.31 -3.55 -23.79
C TYR A 219 10.96 -4.02 -23.27
N ILE A 220 9.91 -3.87 -24.08
CA ILE A 220 8.53 -4.27 -23.76
C ILE A 220 8.01 -5.18 -24.86
N LEU A 221 7.84 -6.46 -24.56
CA LEU A 221 7.17 -7.42 -25.44
C LEU A 221 5.66 -7.42 -25.11
N VAL A 222 4.86 -7.10 -26.12
CA VAL A 222 3.39 -7.12 -26.02
C VAL A 222 2.87 -8.29 -26.86
N HIS A 223 2.33 -9.32 -26.21
CA HIS A 223 1.87 -10.55 -26.86
C HIS A 223 0.39 -10.83 -26.57
N GLU A 224 -0.37 -11.20 -27.59
CA GLU A 224 -1.82 -11.41 -27.47
C GLU A 224 -2.17 -12.68 -26.71
N LYS A 225 -1.42 -13.77 -26.92
CA LYS A 225 -1.72 -15.10 -26.42
C LYS A 225 -1.01 -15.44 -25.11
N LYS A 226 -1.45 -16.53 -24.51
CA LYS A 226 -0.80 -17.14 -23.34
C LYS A 226 0.57 -17.74 -23.69
N LEU A 227 1.53 -17.59 -22.79
CA LEU A 227 2.88 -18.14 -22.89
C LEU A 227 3.07 -19.26 -21.85
N SER A 228 3.08 -20.50 -22.28
CA SER A 228 3.35 -21.67 -21.44
C SER A 228 4.73 -22.29 -21.68
N SER A 229 5.37 -21.96 -22.84
CA SER A 229 6.73 -22.36 -23.21
C SER A 229 7.50 -21.17 -23.73
N LEU A 230 8.82 -21.12 -23.46
CA LEU A 230 9.72 -20.08 -23.94
C LEU A 230 10.40 -20.42 -25.28
N GLN A 231 10.14 -21.59 -25.85
CA GLN A 231 10.86 -22.06 -27.03
C GLN A 231 10.78 -21.06 -28.20
N GLY A 232 9.57 -20.51 -28.45
CA GLY A 232 9.39 -19.48 -29.49
C GLY A 232 10.00 -18.12 -29.16
N MET A 233 10.37 -17.89 -27.88
CA MET A 233 11.00 -16.65 -27.44
C MET A 233 12.51 -16.70 -27.35
N LEU A 234 13.13 -17.86 -27.50
CA LEU A 234 14.58 -18.00 -27.27
C LEU A 234 15.41 -16.99 -28.10
N PRO A 235 15.14 -16.74 -29.39
CA PRO A 235 15.92 -15.79 -30.17
C PRO A 235 15.85 -14.37 -29.60
N ILE A 236 14.66 -13.93 -29.21
CA ILE A 236 14.49 -12.57 -28.66
C ILE A 236 15.06 -12.45 -27.25
N LEU A 237 14.96 -13.50 -26.43
CA LEU A 237 15.56 -13.51 -25.08
C LEU A 237 17.09 -13.43 -25.17
N GLU A 238 17.72 -14.14 -26.10
CA GLU A 238 19.17 -14.07 -26.33
C GLU A 238 19.60 -12.67 -26.80
N ALA A 239 18.84 -12.05 -27.69
CA ALA A 239 19.10 -10.70 -28.17
C ALA A 239 18.97 -9.66 -27.03
N VAL A 240 17.97 -9.81 -26.16
CA VAL A 240 17.78 -8.95 -24.98
C VAL A 240 18.93 -9.12 -23.99
N VAL A 241 19.36 -10.35 -23.71
CA VAL A 241 20.52 -10.63 -22.85
C VAL A 241 21.79 -9.97 -23.41
N GLN A 242 22.04 -10.09 -24.70
CA GLN A 242 23.19 -9.45 -25.37
C GLN A 242 23.15 -7.92 -25.29
N SER A 243 21.95 -7.32 -25.30
CA SER A 243 21.79 -5.87 -25.16
C SER A 243 22.05 -5.36 -23.73
N GLY A 244 22.02 -6.23 -22.73
CA GLY A 244 22.16 -5.89 -21.31
C GLY A 244 20.98 -5.14 -20.69
N LYS A 245 19.91 -4.87 -21.46
CA LYS A 245 18.73 -4.15 -21.03
C LYS A 245 17.70 -5.07 -20.38
N PRO A 246 16.84 -4.54 -19.46
CA PRO A 246 15.73 -5.31 -18.92
C PRO A 246 14.64 -5.57 -19.96
N LEU A 247 13.84 -6.61 -19.70
CA LEU A 247 12.66 -6.97 -20.50
C LEU A 247 11.41 -7.01 -19.63
N LEU A 248 10.37 -6.32 -20.07
CA LEU A 248 9.00 -6.53 -19.60
C LEU A 248 8.25 -7.39 -20.61
N ILE A 249 7.61 -8.45 -20.15
CA ILE A 249 6.73 -9.30 -20.96
C ILE A 249 5.29 -9.05 -20.52
N ILE A 250 4.44 -8.64 -21.44
CA ILE A 250 3.00 -8.45 -21.25
C ILE A 250 2.29 -9.45 -22.17
N ALA A 251 1.62 -10.44 -21.60
CA ALA A 251 0.90 -11.47 -22.34
C ALA A 251 -0.44 -11.78 -21.69
N GLU A 252 -1.34 -12.47 -22.42
CA GLU A 252 -2.62 -12.90 -21.85
C GLU A 252 -2.44 -13.59 -20.49
N ASP A 253 -1.51 -14.53 -20.43
CA ASP A 253 -1.03 -15.20 -19.23
C ASP A 253 0.38 -15.74 -19.46
N ILE A 254 1.13 -15.94 -18.39
CA ILE A 254 2.43 -16.61 -18.45
C ILE A 254 2.47 -17.59 -17.29
N ASP A 255 2.55 -18.87 -17.59
CA ASP A 255 2.46 -19.92 -16.57
C ASP A 255 3.42 -21.10 -16.84
N GLY A 256 3.31 -22.12 -16.00
CA GLY A 256 4.01 -23.38 -16.16
C GLY A 256 5.53 -23.22 -16.29
N GLU A 257 6.09 -23.87 -17.30
CA GLU A 257 7.54 -23.89 -17.58
C GLU A 257 8.06 -22.49 -17.96
N ALA A 258 7.27 -21.70 -18.68
CA ALA A 258 7.66 -20.35 -19.09
C ALA A 258 7.93 -19.45 -17.89
N LEU A 259 6.99 -19.36 -16.96
CA LEU A 259 7.14 -18.55 -15.74
C LEU A 259 8.29 -19.04 -14.88
N ALA A 260 8.39 -20.34 -14.65
CA ALA A 260 9.46 -20.93 -13.85
C ALA A 260 10.84 -20.64 -14.42
N THR A 261 11.00 -20.76 -15.74
CA THR A 261 12.26 -20.50 -16.43
C THR A 261 12.65 -19.03 -16.37
N LEU A 262 11.70 -18.10 -16.55
CA LEU A 262 11.96 -16.65 -16.40
C LEU A 262 12.43 -16.30 -14.98
N VAL A 263 11.76 -16.85 -13.96
CA VAL A 263 12.13 -16.65 -12.55
C VAL A 263 13.53 -17.20 -12.27
N VAL A 264 13.84 -18.41 -12.72
CA VAL A 264 15.17 -19.02 -12.50
C VAL A 264 16.27 -18.20 -13.17
N ASN A 265 16.07 -17.75 -14.42
CA ASN A 265 17.07 -16.94 -15.13
C ASN A 265 17.26 -15.56 -14.48
N LYS A 266 16.19 -14.94 -13.97
CA LYS A 266 16.28 -13.70 -13.20
C LYS A 266 17.07 -13.89 -11.91
N LEU A 267 16.78 -14.94 -11.14
CA LEU A 267 17.48 -15.24 -9.89
C LEU A 267 18.97 -15.56 -10.08
N ARG A 268 19.32 -16.18 -11.21
CA ARG A 268 20.72 -16.44 -11.59
C ARG A 268 21.44 -15.20 -12.13
N GLY A 269 20.75 -14.08 -12.26
CA GLY A 269 21.33 -12.84 -12.80
C GLY A 269 21.58 -12.83 -14.31
N GLY A 270 21.16 -13.88 -15.02
CA GLY A 270 21.35 -14.00 -16.47
C GLY A 270 20.40 -13.14 -17.29
N LEU A 271 19.22 -12.82 -16.76
CA LEU A 271 18.22 -12.03 -17.46
C LEU A 271 17.53 -11.06 -16.48
N LYS A 272 17.53 -9.78 -16.79
CA LYS A 272 16.73 -8.77 -16.07
C LYS A 272 15.32 -8.76 -16.66
N VAL A 273 14.37 -9.45 -16.04
CA VAL A 273 13.02 -9.65 -16.60
C VAL A 273 11.95 -9.49 -15.55
N ALA A 274 10.80 -9.00 -15.99
CA ALA A 274 9.54 -9.09 -15.28
C ALA A 274 8.43 -9.50 -16.26
N ALA A 275 7.37 -10.11 -15.71
CA ALA A 275 6.25 -10.59 -16.47
C ALA A 275 4.94 -10.18 -15.78
N VAL A 276 3.99 -9.70 -16.58
CA VAL A 276 2.66 -9.27 -16.14
C VAL A 276 1.57 -9.81 -17.07
N LYS A 277 0.36 -9.97 -16.55
CA LYS A 277 -0.80 -10.30 -17.38
C LYS A 277 -1.26 -9.07 -18.16
N ALA A 278 -1.78 -9.31 -19.36
CA ALA A 278 -2.47 -8.29 -20.13
C ALA A 278 -3.74 -7.81 -19.41
N PRO A 279 -4.02 -6.49 -19.43
CA PRO A 279 -5.25 -5.96 -18.88
C PRO A 279 -6.47 -6.29 -19.75
N GLY A 280 -7.64 -6.39 -19.14
CA GLY A 280 -8.90 -6.65 -19.83
C GLY A 280 -9.11 -8.12 -20.24
N PHE A 281 -10.20 -8.36 -20.98
CA PHE A 281 -10.62 -9.68 -21.48
C PHE A 281 -11.14 -9.57 -22.92
N GLY A 282 -11.00 -10.65 -23.70
CA GLY A 282 -11.49 -10.70 -25.09
C GLY A 282 -10.96 -9.57 -25.95
N ASP A 283 -11.82 -8.97 -26.79
CA ASP A 283 -11.45 -7.89 -27.72
C ASP A 283 -10.93 -6.63 -27.01
N ARG A 284 -11.39 -6.37 -25.79
CA ARG A 284 -10.88 -5.27 -24.96
C ARG A 284 -9.41 -5.47 -24.59
N ARG A 285 -9.01 -6.71 -24.27
CA ARG A 285 -7.61 -7.03 -24.00
C ARG A 285 -6.74 -6.72 -25.21
N LYS A 286 -7.16 -7.14 -26.40
CA LYS A 286 -6.44 -6.85 -27.64
C LYS A 286 -6.28 -5.34 -27.87
N ALA A 287 -7.38 -4.60 -27.70
CA ALA A 287 -7.38 -3.16 -27.85
C ALA A 287 -6.46 -2.44 -26.83
N MET A 288 -6.41 -2.90 -25.57
CA MET A 288 -5.50 -2.37 -24.56
C MET A 288 -4.04 -2.74 -24.82
N LEU A 289 -3.76 -3.93 -25.33
CA LEU A 289 -2.41 -4.33 -25.77
C LEU A 289 -1.93 -3.47 -26.95
N GLU A 290 -2.81 -3.12 -27.89
CA GLU A 290 -2.49 -2.19 -28.98
C GLU A 290 -2.19 -0.78 -28.46
N ASP A 291 -2.92 -0.31 -27.42
CA ASP A 291 -2.64 0.98 -26.79
C ASP A 291 -1.26 1.00 -26.13
N ILE A 292 -0.91 -0.08 -25.41
CA ILE A 292 0.41 -0.24 -24.78
C ILE A 292 1.53 -0.32 -25.86
N ALA A 293 1.30 -1.06 -26.94
CA ALA A 293 2.24 -1.15 -28.04
C ALA A 293 2.45 0.23 -28.70
N THR A 294 1.37 0.97 -28.96
CA THR A 294 1.44 2.32 -29.53
C THR A 294 2.19 3.28 -28.62
N LEU A 295 1.89 3.26 -27.32
CA LEU A 295 2.53 4.11 -26.32
C LEU A 295 4.03 3.83 -26.20
N SER A 296 4.41 2.56 -26.24
CA SER A 296 5.81 2.14 -26.10
C SER A 296 6.58 2.16 -27.43
N GLY A 297 5.91 2.42 -28.53
CA GLY A 297 6.51 2.43 -29.87
C GLY A 297 6.87 1.06 -30.41
N GLY A 298 6.29 -0.01 -29.82
CA GLY A 298 6.45 -1.39 -30.26
C GLY A 298 5.29 -1.87 -31.15
N GLN A 299 5.25 -3.18 -31.37
CA GLN A 299 4.19 -3.85 -32.11
C GLN A 299 3.50 -4.89 -31.24
N LEU A 300 2.18 -5.05 -31.40
CA LEU A 300 1.46 -6.17 -30.82
C LEU A 300 1.82 -7.45 -31.58
N VAL A 301 2.41 -8.41 -30.88
CA VAL A 301 2.70 -9.74 -31.42
C VAL A 301 1.43 -10.58 -31.39
N ALA A 302 0.75 -10.66 -32.53
CA ALA A 302 -0.49 -11.40 -32.71
C ALA A 302 -0.47 -12.16 -34.03
N GLU A 303 -0.96 -13.40 -34.02
CA GLU A 303 -1.00 -14.23 -35.24
C GLU A 303 -1.94 -13.66 -36.30
N ASP A 304 -3.03 -13.01 -35.88
CA ASP A 304 -3.98 -12.34 -36.81
C ASP A 304 -3.31 -11.20 -37.58
N LEU A 305 -2.25 -10.60 -37.03
CA LEU A 305 -1.43 -9.59 -37.68
C LEU A 305 -0.27 -10.21 -38.50
N GLY A 306 -0.20 -11.54 -38.59
CA GLY A 306 0.85 -12.26 -39.29
C GLY A 306 2.19 -12.31 -38.55
N ILE A 307 2.24 -11.88 -37.28
CA ILE A 307 3.45 -11.81 -36.47
C ILE A 307 3.52 -13.04 -35.57
N LYS A 308 4.43 -13.96 -35.86
CA LYS A 308 4.74 -15.10 -35.00
C LYS A 308 5.81 -14.73 -33.97
N LEU A 309 5.71 -15.29 -32.79
CA LEU A 309 6.63 -15.03 -31.67
C LEU A 309 8.09 -15.35 -32.02
N GLU A 310 8.32 -16.37 -32.84
CA GLU A 310 9.64 -16.83 -33.31
C GLU A 310 10.35 -15.81 -34.23
N ASN A 311 9.58 -14.92 -34.85
CA ASN A 311 10.08 -13.92 -35.79
C ASN A 311 10.22 -12.52 -35.19
N VAL A 312 10.01 -12.41 -33.87
CA VAL A 312 10.10 -11.12 -33.15
C VAL A 312 11.56 -10.68 -33.05
N THR A 313 11.82 -9.43 -33.43
CA THR A 313 13.12 -8.77 -33.34
C THR A 313 13.11 -7.61 -32.34
N LEU A 314 14.29 -7.11 -31.93
CA LEU A 314 14.39 -6.04 -30.94
C LEU A 314 13.70 -4.73 -31.36
N ASP A 315 13.64 -4.43 -32.64
CA ASP A 315 12.99 -3.25 -33.20
C ASP A 315 11.45 -3.34 -33.20
N MET A 316 10.91 -4.54 -33.05
CA MET A 316 9.47 -4.76 -32.87
C MET A 316 9.04 -4.59 -31.38
N LEU A 317 9.99 -4.62 -30.44
CA LEU A 317 9.71 -4.43 -29.04
C LEU A 317 9.46 -2.96 -28.72
N GLY A 318 8.47 -2.71 -27.85
CA GLY A 318 8.28 -1.40 -27.27
C GLY A 318 9.42 -1.01 -26.33
N ARG A 319 9.52 0.27 -26.02
CA ARG A 319 10.49 0.84 -25.08
C ARG A 319 9.84 1.89 -24.21
N ALA A 320 10.37 2.09 -23.02
CA ALA A 320 10.03 3.19 -22.15
C ALA A 320 11.29 3.63 -21.38
N LYS A 321 11.28 4.82 -20.84
CA LYS A 321 12.35 5.27 -19.95
C LYS A 321 12.35 4.47 -18.65
N ARG A 322 11.16 4.18 -18.12
CA ARG A 322 10.98 3.37 -16.91
C ARG A 322 9.68 2.60 -16.94
N VAL A 323 9.69 1.42 -16.34
CA VAL A 323 8.47 0.68 -15.98
C VAL A 323 8.50 0.38 -14.50
N ARG A 324 7.40 0.69 -13.79
CA ARG A 324 7.18 0.35 -12.39
C ARG A 324 6.02 -0.65 -12.30
N ILE A 325 6.26 -1.77 -11.63
CA ILE A 325 5.25 -2.82 -11.43
C ILE A 325 5.08 -3.03 -9.94
N GLU A 326 3.86 -2.87 -9.49
CA GLU A 326 3.41 -3.13 -8.13
C GLU A 326 2.68 -4.48 -8.07
N LYS A 327 2.13 -4.83 -6.93
CA LYS A 327 1.39 -6.08 -6.76
C LYS A 327 0.15 -6.17 -7.66
N GLU A 328 -0.52 -5.05 -7.89
CA GLU A 328 -1.80 -4.99 -8.62
C GLU A 328 -1.73 -4.12 -9.90
N ASN A 329 -0.70 -3.30 -10.07
CA ASN A 329 -0.62 -2.29 -11.13
C ASN A 329 0.72 -2.32 -11.85
N THR A 330 0.70 -1.96 -13.14
CA THR A 330 1.88 -1.70 -13.96
C THR A 330 1.79 -0.31 -14.57
N THR A 331 2.82 0.50 -14.37
CA THR A 331 2.93 1.87 -14.92
C THR A 331 4.08 1.93 -15.90
N VAL A 332 3.78 2.31 -17.14
CA VAL A 332 4.75 2.64 -18.18
C VAL A 332 4.97 4.16 -18.15
N ILE A 333 6.21 4.59 -17.98
CA ILE A 333 6.59 6.00 -17.82
C ILE A 333 7.51 6.39 -18.97
N ASP A 334 7.16 7.47 -19.66
CA ASP A 334 7.91 8.02 -20.79
C ASP A 334 8.12 6.94 -21.87
N GLY A 335 7.00 6.48 -22.44
CA GLY A 335 6.98 5.52 -23.54
C GLY A 335 7.61 6.09 -24.81
N ALA A 336 8.33 5.27 -25.57
CA ALA A 336 9.04 5.69 -26.77
C ALA A 336 8.13 5.80 -28.02
N GLY A 337 6.80 5.71 -27.85
CA GLY A 337 5.82 5.86 -28.92
C GLY A 337 5.89 7.24 -29.56
N LYS A 338 5.72 7.29 -30.87
CA LYS A 338 5.72 8.57 -31.59
C LYS A 338 4.43 9.34 -31.28
N LYS A 339 4.56 10.59 -30.85
CA LYS A 339 3.44 11.44 -30.46
C LYS A 339 2.29 11.49 -31.50
N PRO A 340 2.53 11.59 -32.82
CA PRO A 340 1.46 11.52 -33.81
C PRO A 340 0.70 10.18 -33.82
N ALA A 341 1.36 9.06 -33.53
CA ALA A 341 0.72 7.75 -33.45
C ALA A 341 -0.18 7.64 -32.22
N ILE A 342 0.27 8.17 -31.06
CA ILE A 342 -0.51 8.25 -29.82
C ILE A 342 -1.72 9.14 -30.01
N GLU A 343 -1.56 10.34 -30.63
CA GLU A 343 -2.66 11.26 -30.92
C GLU A 343 -3.70 10.65 -31.89
N ALA A 344 -3.24 9.93 -32.93
CA ALA A 344 -4.13 9.21 -33.84
C ALA A 344 -4.92 8.11 -33.11
N ARG A 345 -4.26 7.38 -32.20
CA ARG A 345 -4.93 6.36 -31.37
C ARG A 345 -5.97 6.97 -30.43
N ILE A 346 -5.65 8.09 -29.79
CA ILE A 346 -6.60 8.87 -28.98
C ILE A 346 -7.81 9.31 -29.79
N ALA A 347 -7.60 9.83 -31.03
CA ALA A 347 -8.68 10.24 -31.91
C ALA A 347 -9.57 9.05 -32.32
N GLN A 348 -8.98 7.88 -32.59
CA GLN A 348 -9.72 6.65 -32.87
C GLN A 348 -10.61 6.23 -31.69
N ILE A 349 -10.09 6.26 -30.45
CA ILE A 349 -10.89 5.92 -29.26
C ILE A 349 -12.01 6.93 -29.05
N LYS A 350 -11.78 8.23 -29.26
CA LYS A 350 -12.82 9.26 -29.19
C LYS A 350 -13.96 8.99 -30.17
N ALA A 351 -13.63 8.65 -31.42
CA ALA A 351 -14.65 8.28 -32.39
C ALA A 351 -15.48 7.07 -31.93
N GLN A 352 -14.82 6.03 -31.37
CA GLN A 352 -15.52 4.87 -30.82
C GLN A 352 -16.45 5.23 -29.64
N VAL A 353 -16.09 6.21 -28.81
CA VAL A 353 -16.94 6.73 -27.71
C VAL A 353 -18.20 7.40 -28.25
N GLU A 354 -18.09 8.10 -29.40
CA GLU A 354 -19.23 8.78 -30.06
C GLU A 354 -20.14 7.78 -30.79
N ASP A 355 -19.57 6.76 -31.41
CA ASP A 355 -20.30 5.77 -32.21
C ASP A 355 -21.02 4.70 -31.38
N THR A 356 -20.58 4.44 -30.15
CA THR A 356 -21.17 3.37 -29.34
C THR A 356 -22.53 3.77 -28.77
N THR A 357 -23.49 2.85 -28.85
CA THR A 357 -24.84 3.00 -28.27
C THR A 357 -24.96 2.35 -26.88
N SER A 358 -23.96 1.62 -26.43
CA SER A 358 -23.91 0.94 -25.13
C SER A 358 -23.31 1.84 -24.09
N ASP A 359 -24.05 2.20 -23.05
CA ASP A 359 -23.55 3.01 -21.92
C ASP A 359 -22.36 2.34 -21.24
N TYR A 360 -22.37 1.03 -21.10
CA TYR A 360 -21.27 0.25 -20.51
C TYR A 360 -19.99 0.31 -21.38
N ASP A 361 -20.12 0.14 -22.71
CA ASP A 361 -18.97 0.21 -23.60
C ASP A 361 -18.44 1.64 -23.68
N LYS A 362 -19.32 2.62 -23.64
CA LYS A 362 -18.97 4.05 -23.58
C LYS A 362 -18.13 4.36 -22.34
N GLU A 363 -18.56 3.89 -21.18
CA GLU A 363 -17.80 4.05 -19.93
C GLU A 363 -16.39 3.43 -20.05
N LYS A 364 -16.30 2.20 -20.55
CA LYS A 364 -15.01 1.50 -20.71
C LYS A 364 -14.09 2.12 -21.76
N LEU A 365 -14.63 2.68 -22.82
CA LEU A 365 -13.87 3.45 -23.80
C LEU A 365 -13.39 4.77 -23.23
N GLN A 366 -14.20 5.44 -22.40
CA GLN A 366 -13.79 6.66 -21.70
C GLN A 366 -12.68 6.40 -20.68
N GLU A 367 -12.74 5.31 -19.90
CA GLU A 367 -11.64 4.90 -19.02
C GLU A 367 -10.35 4.67 -19.81
N ARG A 368 -10.42 3.95 -20.92
CA ARG A 368 -9.28 3.68 -21.79
C ARG A 368 -8.70 4.96 -22.40
N LEU A 369 -9.58 5.87 -22.86
CA LEU A 369 -9.19 7.17 -23.36
C LEU A 369 -8.44 7.99 -22.29
N ALA A 370 -8.97 8.03 -21.08
CA ALA A 370 -8.39 8.77 -19.96
C ALA A 370 -7.00 8.22 -19.59
N LYS A 371 -6.83 6.89 -19.58
CA LYS A 371 -5.53 6.23 -19.32
C LYS A 371 -4.47 6.57 -20.39
N LEU A 372 -4.83 6.65 -21.65
CA LEU A 372 -3.90 6.94 -22.73
C LEU A 372 -3.62 8.44 -22.90
N ALA A 373 -4.66 9.29 -22.76
CA ALA A 373 -4.56 10.72 -22.98
C ALA A 373 -4.05 11.51 -21.76
N GLY A 374 -4.18 10.95 -20.55
CA GLY A 374 -3.80 11.62 -19.31
C GLY A 374 -2.29 11.70 -19.10
N GLY A 375 -1.52 10.80 -19.68
CA GLY A 375 -0.09 10.69 -19.42
C GLY A 375 0.23 10.32 -17.97
N VAL A 376 1.50 10.49 -17.59
CA VAL A 376 1.99 10.26 -16.23
C VAL A 376 2.65 11.53 -15.71
N ALA A 377 2.17 12.04 -14.57
CA ALA A 377 2.85 13.11 -13.84
C ALA A 377 3.98 12.49 -13.00
N VAL A 378 5.21 12.92 -13.24
CA VAL A 378 6.40 12.47 -12.51
C VAL A 378 6.82 13.57 -11.55
N ILE A 379 6.68 13.32 -10.26
CA ILE A 379 7.21 14.20 -9.21
C ILE A 379 8.62 13.72 -8.87
N ARG A 380 9.63 14.53 -9.20
CA ARG A 380 11.01 14.26 -8.82
C ARG A 380 11.35 15.03 -7.54
N VAL A 381 11.54 14.29 -6.47
CA VAL A 381 11.78 14.86 -5.14
C VAL A 381 13.27 15.14 -4.97
N GLY A 382 13.61 16.42 -4.78
CA GLY A 382 14.96 16.88 -4.48
C GLY A 382 15.21 17.12 -3.00
N GLY A 383 16.48 17.15 -2.62
CA GLY A 383 16.94 17.44 -1.27
C GLY A 383 18.46 17.54 -1.20
N SER A 384 18.97 18.02 -0.06
CA SER A 384 20.40 18.25 0.15
C SER A 384 21.16 16.97 0.52
N THR A 385 20.47 15.97 1.06
CA THR A 385 21.05 14.69 1.45
C THR A 385 20.14 13.52 1.03
N GLU A 386 20.73 12.36 0.83
CA GLU A 386 19.96 11.14 0.47
C GLU A 386 18.89 10.78 1.52
N VAL A 387 19.19 11.01 2.79
CA VAL A 387 18.23 10.76 3.89
C VAL A 387 17.04 11.71 3.80
N GLU A 388 17.28 13.00 3.52
CA GLU A 388 16.23 14.00 3.33
C GLU A 388 15.37 13.68 2.10
N VAL A 389 15.99 13.30 0.98
CA VAL A 389 15.26 12.94 -0.26
C VAL A 389 14.35 11.74 -0.01
N LYS A 390 14.83 10.71 0.66
CA LYS A 390 14.03 9.53 0.98
C LYS A 390 12.86 9.85 1.90
N GLU A 391 13.08 10.62 2.97
CA GLU A 391 12.02 11.04 3.89
C GLU A 391 10.96 11.88 3.17
N LYS A 392 11.38 12.85 2.37
CA LYS A 392 10.48 13.72 1.61
C LYS A 392 9.72 12.94 0.54
N LYS A 393 10.36 11.97 -0.11
CA LYS A 393 9.72 11.07 -1.07
C LYS A 393 8.61 10.24 -0.41
N ASP A 394 8.88 9.65 0.75
CA ASP A 394 7.87 8.89 1.50
C ASP A 394 6.65 9.78 1.84
N ARG A 395 6.86 11.03 2.28
CA ARG A 395 5.75 11.99 2.53
C ARG A 395 4.98 12.36 1.27
N VAL A 396 5.64 12.49 0.12
CA VAL A 396 4.96 12.76 -1.17
C VAL A 396 4.18 11.54 -1.63
N ASP A 397 4.72 10.32 -1.46
CA ASP A 397 4.03 9.06 -1.76
C ASP A 397 2.75 8.94 -0.90
N ASP A 398 2.83 9.17 0.42
CA ASP A 398 1.69 9.12 1.34
C ASP A 398 0.61 10.15 0.94
N ALA A 399 1.03 11.39 0.69
CA ALA A 399 0.12 12.46 0.28
C ALA A 399 -0.57 12.18 -1.07
N MET A 400 0.13 11.56 -2.01
CA MET A 400 -0.44 11.13 -3.29
C MET A 400 -1.51 10.04 -3.08
N HIS A 401 -1.22 9.02 -2.29
CA HIS A 401 -2.16 7.93 -2.00
C HIS A 401 -3.39 8.43 -1.24
N ALA A 402 -3.21 9.26 -0.21
CA ALA A 402 -4.30 9.89 0.52
C ALA A 402 -5.19 10.75 -0.39
N THR A 403 -4.59 11.51 -1.30
CA THR A 403 -5.32 12.35 -2.25
C THR A 403 -6.14 11.50 -3.22
N ARG A 404 -5.59 10.40 -3.73
CA ARG A 404 -6.34 9.44 -4.57
C ARG A 404 -7.50 8.83 -3.81
N ALA A 405 -7.29 8.37 -2.58
CA ALA A 405 -8.33 7.83 -1.72
C ALA A 405 -9.45 8.85 -1.44
N ALA A 406 -9.12 10.14 -1.29
CA ALA A 406 -10.08 11.21 -1.12
C ALA A 406 -10.91 11.48 -2.39
N VAL A 407 -10.31 11.39 -3.57
CA VAL A 407 -11.04 11.53 -4.85
C VAL A 407 -12.00 10.36 -5.05
N GLU A 408 -11.62 9.15 -4.63
CA GLU A 408 -12.46 7.94 -4.77
C GLU A 408 -13.68 7.96 -3.84
N GLU A 409 -13.51 8.18 -2.54
CA GLU A 409 -14.59 8.03 -1.53
C GLU A 409 -14.96 9.33 -0.80
N GLY A 410 -14.30 10.43 -1.12
CA GLY A 410 -14.54 11.71 -0.47
C GLY A 410 -13.72 11.92 0.82
N ILE A 411 -14.02 13.03 1.49
CA ILE A 411 -13.33 13.48 2.71
C ILE A 411 -14.28 13.56 3.90
N VAL A 412 -13.71 13.39 5.08
CA VAL A 412 -14.38 13.53 6.39
C VAL A 412 -13.54 14.45 7.29
N PRO A 413 -14.07 14.96 8.42
CA PRO A 413 -13.27 15.68 9.40
C PRO A 413 -12.08 14.84 9.88
N GLY A 414 -10.88 15.41 9.82
CA GLY A 414 -9.63 14.71 10.12
C GLY A 414 -9.33 14.58 11.61
N GLY A 415 -8.08 14.24 11.92
CA GLY A 415 -7.59 14.15 13.28
C GLY A 415 -8.31 13.09 14.15
N GLY A 416 -8.87 12.04 13.54
CA GLY A 416 -9.63 10.99 14.21
C GLY A 416 -11.06 11.39 14.61
N VAL A 417 -11.49 12.63 14.33
CA VAL A 417 -12.83 13.13 14.72
C VAL A 417 -13.94 12.39 13.98
N ALA A 418 -13.74 11.97 12.74
CA ALA A 418 -14.72 11.18 12.00
C ALA A 418 -15.09 9.89 12.73
N LEU A 419 -14.08 9.15 13.26
CA LEU A 419 -14.29 7.96 14.07
C LEU A 419 -14.99 8.28 15.40
N LEU A 420 -14.55 9.35 16.08
CA LEU A 420 -15.16 9.78 17.33
C LEU A 420 -16.65 10.13 17.16
N ARG A 421 -17.02 10.81 16.10
CA ARG A 421 -18.42 11.15 15.77
C ARG A 421 -19.25 9.93 15.37
N ALA A 422 -18.63 8.90 14.79
CA ALA A 422 -19.31 7.65 14.44
C ALA A 422 -19.77 6.85 15.67
N LYS A 423 -19.31 7.17 16.89
CA LYS A 423 -19.87 6.62 18.14
C LYS A 423 -21.38 6.79 18.22
N ALA A 424 -21.95 7.87 17.68
CA ALA A 424 -23.39 8.11 17.67
C ALA A 424 -24.17 7.07 16.84
N ALA A 425 -23.55 6.48 15.83
CA ALA A 425 -24.17 5.45 15.00
C ALA A 425 -24.30 4.11 15.73
N ILE A 426 -23.35 3.78 16.60
CA ILE A 426 -23.30 2.51 17.33
C ILE A 426 -23.82 2.63 18.77
N GLY A 427 -23.86 3.82 19.36
CA GLY A 427 -24.34 4.03 20.73
C GLY A 427 -25.84 3.71 20.94
N LYS A 428 -26.58 3.50 19.85
CA LYS A 428 -27.99 3.10 19.88
C LYS A 428 -28.20 1.62 19.52
N LEU A 429 -27.14 0.91 19.16
CA LEU A 429 -27.21 -0.52 18.85
C LEU A 429 -27.35 -1.30 20.16
N THR A 430 -28.35 -2.14 20.20
CA THR A 430 -28.61 -3.07 21.31
C THR A 430 -28.70 -4.48 20.76
N ASP A 431 -28.18 -5.44 21.51
CA ASP A 431 -28.29 -6.85 21.23
C ASP A 431 -28.77 -7.58 22.49
N ASP A 432 -29.62 -8.59 22.33
CA ASP A 432 -30.17 -9.37 23.45
C ASP A 432 -29.09 -10.24 24.12
N ASN A 433 -28.02 -10.58 23.39
CA ASN A 433 -26.87 -11.28 23.94
C ASN A 433 -25.89 -10.25 24.55
N ALA A 434 -25.72 -10.31 25.88
CA ALA A 434 -24.84 -9.40 26.64
C ALA A 434 -23.37 -9.46 26.18
N ASP A 435 -22.89 -10.61 25.69
CA ASP A 435 -21.53 -10.79 25.19
C ASP A 435 -21.37 -10.11 23.83
N VAL A 436 -22.36 -10.20 22.95
CA VAL A 436 -22.40 -9.45 21.67
C VAL A 436 -22.45 -7.94 21.96
N GLN A 437 -23.30 -7.51 22.90
CA GLN A 437 -23.37 -6.11 23.32
C GLN A 437 -22.02 -5.61 23.86
N SER A 438 -21.29 -6.45 24.58
CA SER A 438 -19.93 -6.13 25.06
C SER A 438 -18.96 -5.95 23.90
N GLY A 439 -19.09 -6.73 22.82
CA GLY A 439 -18.33 -6.56 21.59
C GLY A 439 -18.58 -5.20 20.89
N ILE A 440 -19.85 -4.76 20.86
CA ILE A 440 -20.22 -3.42 20.36
C ILE A 440 -19.54 -2.32 21.21
N ASN A 441 -19.54 -2.50 22.52
CA ASN A 441 -18.94 -1.55 23.47
C ASN A 441 -17.41 -1.47 23.35
N ILE A 442 -16.73 -2.57 22.95
CA ILE A 442 -15.28 -2.55 22.65
C ILE A 442 -15.01 -1.54 21.52
N VAL A 443 -15.75 -1.61 20.43
CA VAL A 443 -15.58 -0.68 19.30
C VAL A 443 -15.90 0.74 19.72
N LEU A 444 -16.99 0.95 20.48
CA LEU A 444 -17.37 2.25 20.99
C LEU A 444 -16.23 2.96 21.75
N ARG A 445 -15.44 2.20 22.53
CA ARG A 445 -14.27 2.72 23.23
C ARG A 445 -13.07 2.91 22.30
N ALA A 446 -12.83 1.95 21.42
CA ALA A 446 -11.68 1.98 20.52
C ALA A 446 -11.71 3.17 19.55
N LEU A 447 -12.90 3.66 19.16
CA LEU A 447 -13.06 4.82 18.28
C LEU A 447 -12.48 6.13 18.85
N GLU A 448 -12.22 6.20 20.17
CA GLU A 448 -11.54 7.35 20.78
C GLU A 448 -10.02 7.29 20.65
N ALA A 449 -9.46 6.10 20.46
CA ALA A 449 -8.01 5.89 20.56
C ALA A 449 -7.18 6.76 19.60
N PRO A 450 -7.56 6.96 18.32
CA PRO A 450 -6.80 7.82 17.41
C PRO A 450 -6.75 9.28 17.87
N VAL A 451 -7.89 9.87 18.26
CA VAL A 451 -7.92 11.25 18.76
C VAL A 451 -7.06 11.39 20.01
N ARG A 452 -7.21 10.46 20.96
CA ARG A 452 -6.42 10.47 22.20
C ARG A 452 -4.93 10.44 21.89
N GLN A 453 -4.50 9.56 21.01
CA GLN A 453 -3.09 9.44 20.65
C GLN A 453 -2.53 10.69 19.96
N ILE A 454 -3.30 11.31 19.05
CA ILE A 454 -2.90 12.57 18.39
C ILE A 454 -2.71 13.67 19.43
N VAL A 455 -3.65 13.79 20.37
CA VAL A 455 -3.62 14.78 21.45
C VAL A 455 -2.48 14.54 22.44
N GLU A 456 -2.24 13.28 22.81
CA GLU A 456 -1.12 12.89 23.67
C GLU A 456 0.24 13.21 23.03
N ASN A 457 0.38 12.93 21.71
CA ASN A 457 1.60 13.28 20.95
C ASN A 457 1.79 14.81 20.88
N ALA A 458 0.71 15.59 20.97
CA ALA A 458 0.75 17.04 21.04
C ALA A 458 1.08 17.58 22.46
N GLY A 459 1.11 16.70 23.48
CA GLY A 459 1.40 17.07 24.86
C GLY A 459 0.17 17.55 25.64
N ALA A 460 -1.04 17.29 25.14
CA ALA A 460 -2.30 17.64 25.78
C ALA A 460 -3.02 16.40 26.34
N GLU A 461 -4.04 16.60 27.18
CA GLU A 461 -4.80 15.52 27.81
C GLU A 461 -5.93 15.03 26.90
N GLY A 462 -5.80 13.80 26.38
CA GLY A 462 -6.73 13.21 25.40
C GLY A 462 -8.16 13.11 25.91
N SER A 463 -8.37 12.81 27.20
CA SER A 463 -9.69 12.68 27.81
C SER A 463 -10.48 13.99 27.80
N ILE A 464 -9.81 15.10 28.08
CA ILE A 464 -10.42 16.44 28.12
C ILE A 464 -10.83 16.85 26.70
N VAL A 465 -9.93 16.63 25.72
CA VAL A 465 -10.20 17.00 24.33
C VAL A 465 -11.36 16.19 23.76
N VAL A 466 -11.38 14.87 23.99
CA VAL A 466 -12.48 13.99 23.56
C VAL A 466 -13.80 14.46 24.19
N GLY A 467 -13.82 14.77 25.49
CA GLY A 467 -15.02 15.29 26.17
C GLY A 467 -15.55 16.55 25.51
N LYS A 468 -14.69 17.57 25.31
CA LYS A 468 -15.08 18.83 24.65
C LYS A 468 -15.59 18.65 23.22
N ILE A 469 -14.98 17.75 22.45
CA ILE A 469 -15.46 17.45 21.10
C ILE A 469 -16.86 16.83 21.16
N LEU A 470 -17.12 15.88 22.07
CA LEU A 470 -18.41 15.20 22.17
C LEU A 470 -19.53 16.11 22.72
N GLU A 471 -19.23 17.08 23.56
CA GLU A 471 -20.18 18.09 24.03
C GLU A 471 -20.68 18.99 22.92
N ASN A 472 -19.87 19.26 21.91
CA ASN A 472 -20.25 20.11 20.78
C ASN A 472 -21.05 19.29 19.74
N LYS A 473 -22.20 19.83 19.33
CA LYS A 473 -23.13 19.16 18.38
C LYS A 473 -22.67 19.22 16.92
N SER A 474 -21.74 20.13 16.57
CA SER A 474 -21.22 20.22 15.20
C SER A 474 -20.43 18.98 14.85
N GLN A 475 -20.72 18.40 13.68
CA GLN A 475 -20.04 17.20 13.19
C GLN A 475 -18.60 17.48 12.73
N THR A 476 -18.28 18.74 12.44
CA THR A 476 -16.99 19.21 11.92
C THR A 476 -16.10 19.82 13.01
N PHE A 477 -16.66 20.08 14.19
CA PHE A 477 -15.90 20.63 15.32
C PHE A 477 -14.92 19.61 15.86
N GLY A 478 -13.66 20.01 16.01
CA GLY A 478 -12.60 19.19 16.53
C GLY A 478 -11.43 20.00 17.08
N PHE A 479 -10.34 19.33 17.39
CA PHE A 479 -9.13 19.91 17.96
C PHE A 479 -8.00 19.89 16.93
N ASP A 480 -7.47 21.07 16.61
CA ASP A 480 -6.25 21.22 15.84
C ASP A 480 -5.04 21.03 16.77
N ALA A 481 -4.43 19.85 16.69
CA ALA A 481 -3.29 19.49 17.53
C ALA A 481 -2.00 20.25 17.17
N GLN A 482 -1.95 20.93 16.02
CA GLN A 482 -0.81 21.75 15.63
C GLN A 482 -0.81 23.10 16.34
N THR A 483 -1.98 23.73 16.43
CA THR A 483 -2.17 25.08 17.02
C THR A 483 -2.75 25.07 18.42
N ASP A 484 -3.13 23.89 18.94
CA ASP A 484 -3.78 23.66 20.23
C ASP A 484 -5.14 24.39 20.35
N GLN A 485 -5.89 24.49 19.24
CA GLN A 485 -7.16 25.20 19.17
C GLN A 485 -8.33 24.30 18.77
N TYR A 486 -9.53 24.68 19.22
CA TYR A 486 -10.78 24.05 18.78
C TYR A 486 -11.36 24.80 17.59
N VAL A 487 -11.51 24.11 16.46
CA VAL A 487 -11.90 24.72 15.18
C VAL A 487 -12.93 23.86 14.44
N ASP A 488 -13.55 24.42 13.40
CA ASP A 488 -14.20 23.63 12.36
C ASP A 488 -13.12 23.02 11.46
N LEU A 489 -12.95 21.70 11.55
CA LEU A 489 -11.85 20.99 10.88
C LEU A 489 -11.97 21.04 9.34
N LEU A 490 -13.21 20.96 8.80
CA LEU A 490 -13.39 21.05 7.36
C LEU A 490 -13.06 22.46 6.83
N ALA A 491 -13.47 23.49 7.57
CA ALA A 491 -13.14 24.87 7.21
C ALA A 491 -11.63 25.18 7.38
N ALA A 492 -11.00 24.57 8.37
CA ALA A 492 -9.55 24.69 8.61
C ALA A 492 -8.70 23.84 7.64
N GLY A 493 -9.33 23.00 6.79
CA GLY A 493 -8.63 22.12 5.87
C GLY A 493 -8.01 20.88 6.53
N ILE A 494 -8.40 20.56 7.77
CA ILE A 494 -7.96 19.38 8.51
C ILE A 494 -8.92 18.23 8.17
N VAL A 495 -8.58 17.47 7.14
CA VAL A 495 -9.45 16.46 6.53
C VAL A 495 -8.73 15.13 6.37
N ASP A 496 -9.47 14.04 6.51
CA ASP A 496 -9.00 12.68 6.22
C ASP A 496 -9.79 12.09 5.06
N PRO A 497 -9.18 11.27 4.17
CA PRO A 497 -9.93 10.51 3.19
C PRO A 497 -10.85 9.48 3.85
N ALA A 498 -12.12 9.44 3.43
CA ALA A 498 -13.09 8.51 4.00
C ALA A 498 -12.65 7.04 3.83
N LYS A 499 -12.04 6.70 2.68
CA LYS A 499 -11.47 5.39 2.40
C LYS A 499 -10.39 4.99 3.42
N VAL A 500 -9.46 5.90 3.72
CA VAL A 500 -8.39 5.66 4.70
C VAL A 500 -8.96 5.35 6.07
N VAL A 501 -9.90 6.17 6.57
CA VAL A 501 -10.52 6.00 7.88
C VAL A 501 -11.31 4.68 7.97
N ARG A 502 -12.05 4.35 6.91
CA ARG A 502 -12.85 3.13 6.82
C ARG A 502 -11.98 1.88 6.80
N VAL A 503 -10.97 1.84 5.93
CA VAL A 503 -10.06 0.70 5.77
C VAL A 503 -9.28 0.47 7.06
N ALA A 504 -8.74 1.52 7.68
CA ALA A 504 -8.03 1.43 8.95
C ALA A 504 -8.87 0.74 10.05
N LEU A 505 -10.16 1.08 10.16
CA LEU A 505 -11.05 0.45 11.14
C LEU A 505 -11.38 -1.01 10.76
N GLN A 506 -11.65 -1.29 9.49
CA GLN A 506 -12.00 -2.64 9.03
C GLN A 506 -10.85 -3.62 9.22
N ASP A 507 -9.64 -3.26 8.81
CA ASP A 507 -8.47 -4.12 8.94
C ASP A 507 -8.08 -4.31 10.41
N ALA A 508 -8.12 -3.24 11.21
CA ALA A 508 -7.89 -3.31 12.65
C ALA A 508 -8.86 -4.28 13.35
N ALA A 509 -10.15 -4.15 13.07
CA ALA A 509 -11.17 -4.99 13.69
C ALA A 509 -11.12 -6.45 13.21
N SER A 510 -10.84 -6.67 11.93
CA SER A 510 -10.70 -8.00 11.34
C SER A 510 -9.62 -8.80 12.07
N VAL A 511 -8.41 -8.26 12.16
CA VAL A 511 -7.27 -8.94 12.77
C VAL A 511 -7.42 -9.03 14.29
N ALA A 512 -7.80 -7.93 14.96
CA ALA A 512 -8.01 -7.93 16.41
C ALA A 512 -9.13 -8.92 16.82
N GLY A 513 -10.20 -9.03 16.04
CA GLY A 513 -11.27 -10.01 16.26
C GLY A 513 -10.79 -11.46 16.19
N LEU A 514 -9.90 -11.79 15.24
CA LEU A 514 -9.28 -13.11 15.16
C LEU A 514 -8.35 -13.36 16.35
N MET A 515 -7.56 -12.37 16.74
CA MET A 515 -6.65 -12.50 17.89
C MET A 515 -7.41 -12.69 19.21
N ILE A 516 -8.54 -12.01 19.40
CA ILE A 516 -9.41 -12.16 20.59
C ILE A 516 -9.96 -13.59 20.68
N THR A 517 -10.26 -14.23 19.54
CA THR A 517 -10.79 -15.62 19.50
C THR A 517 -9.68 -16.69 19.56
N THR A 518 -8.40 -16.29 19.62
CA THR A 518 -7.29 -17.23 19.65
C THR A 518 -7.15 -17.85 21.04
N GLU A 519 -7.02 -19.20 21.08
CA GLU A 519 -6.85 -19.98 22.31
C GLU A 519 -5.44 -20.58 22.44
N ALA A 520 -4.80 -20.88 21.31
CA ALA A 520 -3.47 -21.52 21.30
C ALA A 520 -2.53 -20.86 20.31
N MET A 521 -1.25 -20.78 20.69
CA MET A 521 -0.16 -20.31 19.85
C MET A 521 0.88 -21.41 19.69
N ILE A 522 1.34 -21.66 18.47
CA ILE A 522 2.26 -22.75 18.13
C ILE A 522 3.47 -22.18 17.40
N THR A 523 4.67 -22.46 17.89
CA THR A 523 5.92 -22.03 17.26
C THR A 523 6.97 -23.15 17.20
N ASP A 524 7.95 -23.00 16.33
CA ASP A 524 9.10 -23.92 16.30
C ASP A 524 9.99 -23.70 17.52
N ARG A 525 10.31 -24.80 18.21
CA ARG A 525 11.29 -24.77 19.30
C ARG A 525 12.65 -24.33 18.75
N PRO A 526 13.33 -23.34 19.37
CA PRO A 526 14.68 -22.97 18.97
C PRO A 526 15.58 -24.21 18.98
N LYS A 527 16.33 -24.46 17.91
CA LYS A 527 17.38 -25.44 17.94
C LYS A 527 18.38 -24.96 18.99
N LYS A 528 18.62 -25.77 20.03
CA LYS A 528 19.78 -25.54 20.87
C LYS A 528 21.01 -25.65 19.95
N ASP A 529 21.73 -24.57 19.78
CA ASP A 529 23.07 -24.63 19.22
C ASP A 529 23.83 -25.65 20.10
N SER A 530 24.01 -26.84 19.57
CA SER A 530 25.01 -27.79 20.10
C SER A 530 26.34 -27.09 19.86
N GLY A 531 26.76 -26.30 20.84
CA GLY A 531 28.09 -25.75 20.87
C GLY A 531 29.05 -26.85 20.51
N ALA A 532 29.75 -26.68 19.40
CA ALA A 532 30.87 -27.52 19.05
C ALA A 532 31.84 -27.45 20.22
N SER A 533 31.77 -28.46 21.09
CA SER A 533 32.81 -28.78 22.04
C SER A 533 34.07 -29.04 21.20
N ALA A 534 34.90 -28.01 21.10
CA ALA A 534 36.28 -28.18 20.65
C ALA A 534 36.94 -29.16 21.59
N GLY A 535 36.93 -30.41 21.20
CA GLY A 535 37.74 -31.47 21.79
C GLY A 535 39.19 -31.10 21.60
N MET A 536 39.76 -30.55 22.64
CA MET A 536 41.20 -30.42 22.84
C MET A 536 41.75 -31.83 23.08
N GLY A 537 42.06 -32.52 21.98
CA GLY A 537 42.83 -33.77 21.98
C GLY A 537 44.32 -33.44 21.91
N GLY A 538 44.94 -33.25 23.06
CA GLY A 538 46.39 -33.30 23.17
C GLY A 538 46.89 -34.71 22.85
N GLY A 539 47.80 -34.82 21.89
CA GLY A 539 48.58 -36.01 21.54
C GLY A 539 50.01 -35.62 21.35
N MET A 540 50.77 -35.64 22.48
CA MET A 540 52.20 -35.62 22.50
C MET A 540 52.70 -37.02 22.18
N GLY A 541 53.76 -37.15 21.41
CA GLY A 541 54.60 -38.35 21.19
C GLY A 541 55.04 -38.43 19.76
N GLY A 542 56.25 -38.46 19.41
CA GLY A 542 57.53 -38.86 19.98
C GLY A 542 58.52 -38.90 18.84
N MET A 543 59.67 -38.46 19.08
CA MET A 543 60.87 -38.59 18.22
C MET A 543 61.08 -40.03 17.72
N ASP A 544 61.59 -40.19 16.52
CA ASP A 544 62.91 -40.73 16.25
C ASP A 544 63.12 -41.08 14.77
N TYR A 545 64.33 -40.70 14.30
CA TYR A 545 65.11 -40.99 13.09
C TYR A 545 64.76 -40.24 11.82
#